data_1cffef3275719a8d8d7a726181926714
#
_entry.id   1cffef3275719a8d8d7a726181926714
#
_cell.length_a   1.000
_cell.length_b   1.000
_cell.length_c   1.000
_cell.angle_alpha   90.00
_cell.angle_beta   90.00
_cell.angle_gamma   90.00
#
_symmetry.space_group_name_H-M   'P 1'
#
loop_
_entity.id
_entity.type
_entity.pdbx_description
1 polymer ?
#
loop_
_entity_poly.entity_id
_entity_poly.type
_entity_poly.pdbx_seq_one_letter_code
_entity_poly.pdbx_strand_id
1 'polypeptide(L)'
;MKELSFRNAGIDTLPREVFAHADTLEHLDLSGNHFTSLPDEFTRLHSLRRLFLSNNPCEELPRVIGQMPQLEMVVLKSCHLNRVAEDALPVRLRWLTLTDNQLEFLPESLGHRPRLQKLALAGNRLRALPGSISNATALELIRVSANALEQFPRALLTLPRLAWFAWAGNPFCTRPDVAAQPIAWDALQLHEVLGSGASGVISRATRRDTGAQVAVKVFKGAVTSDGWPEDEVRACLLAGQHEHLVALEGRVVGHPEGAEALVLALIPPSYRALGGPPDFESCTRDVMPSDLHLSSAQALHIVRGVASLVRHLHARGVSHGDLYAHNTRIDDAGHALVGDFGAANVLEGLDADLRAGVERAEVRSFGALLDDLLSRGAPPALAEMRDACWSSNPPSFASLAGGS
;
A
#
# COMPACT_ATOMS: atom_id res chain seq x y z
N MET A 1 30.30 7.83 -5.30
CA MET A 1 29.20 7.97 -4.29
C MET A 1 27.94 7.42 -4.92
N LYS A 2 27.21 6.54 -4.23
CA LYS A 2 26.01 5.90 -4.79
C LYS A 2 24.72 6.64 -4.47
N GLU A 3 24.68 7.42 -3.41
CA GLU A 3 23.49 8.10 -2.91
C GLU A 3 23.79 9.56 -2.61
N LEU A 4 22.89 10.46 -3.04
CA LEU A 4 22.87 11.87 -2.70
C LEU A 4 21.46 12.29 -2.31
N SER A 5 21.36 13.13 -1.27
CA SER A 5 20.10 13.71 -0.83
C SER A 5 20.25 15.21 -0.64
N PHE A 6 19.38 15.96 -1.32
CA PHE A 6 19.17 17.38 -1.16
C PHE A 6 17.76 17.67 -0.65
N ARG A 7 17.21 16.73 0.14
CA ARG A 7 15.84 16.84 0.67
C ARG A 7 15.69 18.10 1.53
N ASN A 8 14.66 18.90 1.26
CA ASN A 8 14.34 20.15 1.96
C ASN A 8 15.50 21.17 1.95
N ALA A 9 16.31 21.19 0.88
CA ALA A 9 17.44 22.09 0.74
C ALA A 9 17.08 23.51 0.23
N GLY A 10 15.81 23.73 -0.17
CA GLY A 10 15.33 25.02 -0.69
C GLY A 10 15.90 25.36 -2.08
N ILE A 11 16.28 24.36 -2.88
CA ILE A 11 16.89 24.53 -4.20
C ILE A 11 15.85 24.37 -5.33
N ASP A 12 16.08 25.06 -6.45
CA ASP A 12 15.29 25.00 -7.68
C ASP A 12 16.10 24.50 -8.89
N THR A 13 17.41 24.39 -8.72
CA THR A 13 18.35 23.92 -9.74
C THR A 13 19.29 22.86 -9.17
N LEU A 14 19.73 21.94 -10.04
CA LEU A 14 20.65 20.87 -9.63
C LEU A 14 22.04 21.42 -9.28
N PRO A 15 22.57 21.12 -8.09
CA PRO A 15 23.95 21.42 -7.76
C PRO A 15 24.92 20.73 -8.73
N ARG A 16 25.96 21.44 -9.15
CA ARG A 16 26.95 20.92 -10.12
C ARG A 16 27.65 19.66 -9.64
N GLU A 17 27.79 19.50 -8.33
CA GLU A 17 28.39 18.32 -7.70
C GLU A 17 27.64 17.01 -7.99
N VAL A 18 26.33 17.06 -8.28
CA VAL A 18 25.55 15.87 -8.68
C VAL A 18 26.18 15.21 -9.90
N PHE A 19 26.60 16.01 -10.87
CA PHE A 19 27.20 15.53 -12.13
C PHE A 19 28.62 14.99 -11.97
N ALA A 20 29.34 15.35 -10.89
CA ALA A 20 30.64 14.77 -10.58
C ALA A 20 30.55 13.27 -10.23
N HIS A 21 29.35 12.77 -9.94
CA HIS A 21 29.08 11.38 -9.58
C HIS A 21 28.24 10.64 -10.64
N ALA A 22 28.15 11.16 -11.87
CA ALA A 22 27.27 10.65 -12.93
C ALA A 22 27.43 9.13 -13.20
N ASP A 23 28.65 8.62 -13.14
CA ASP A 23 28.97 7.21 -13.40
C ASP A 23 28.62 6.27 -12.24
N THR A 24 28.36 6.79 -11.03
CA THR A 24 28.22 5.97 -9.82
C THR A 24 26.98 6.27 -9.01
N LEU A 25 26.28 7.36 -9.30
CA LEU A 25 25.09 7.76 -8.56
C LEU A 25 23.90 6.89 -8.94
N GLU A 26 23.41 6.11 -7.98
CA GLU A 26 22.26 5.21 -8.16
C GLU A 26 20.98 5.74 -7.52
N HIS A 27 21.09 6.62 -6.51
CA HIS A 27 19.94 7.17 -5.77
C HIS A 27 20.09 8.68 -5.60
N LEU A 28 19.04 9.43 -5.99
CA LEU A 28 18.97 10.88 -5.82
C LEU A 28 17.64 11.28 -5.19
N ASP A 29 17.70 11.95 -4.03
CA ASP A 29 16.53 12.54 -3.36
C ASP A 29 16.58 14.07 -3.46
N LEU A 30 15.63 14.63 -4.20
CA LEU A 30 15.39 16.05 -4.41
C LEU A 30 14.06 16.50 -3.78
N SER A 31 13.46 15.69 -2.91
CA SER A 31 12.13 15.96 -2.34
C SER A 31 12.11 17.22 -1.46
N GLY A 32 10.97 17.94 -1.44
CA GLY A 32 10.78 19.13 -0.60
C GLY A 32 11.60 20.35 -1.07
N ASN A 33 11.71 20.55 -2.35
CA ASN A 33 12.43 21.65 -2.97
C ASN A 33 11.51 22.48 -3.90
N HIS A 34 12.07 23.24 -4.82
CA HIS A 34 11.36 24.16 -5.70
C HIS A 34 11.53 23.82 -7.20
N PHE A 35 11.81 22.55 -7.51
CA PHE A 35 11.94 22.11 -8.90
C PHE A 35 10.60 22.15 -9.62
N THR A 36 10.55 22.84 -10.74
CA THR A 36 9.41 22.84 -11.69
C THR A 36 9.65 21.86 -12.85
N SER A 37 10.91 21.58 -13.15
CA SER A 37 11.36 20.63 -14.17
C SER A 37 12.78 20.14 -13.87
N LEU A 38 13.32 19.28 -14.73
CA LEU A 38 14.72 18.84 -14.69
C LEU A 38 15.39 19.24 -16.02
N PRO A 39 16.68 19.67 -16.01
CA PRO A 39 17.39 20.05 -17.22
C PRO A 39 17.75 18.84 -18.09
N ASP A 40 18.00 19.04 -19.39
CA ASP A 40 18.38 17.97 -20.32
C ASP A 40 19.69 17.26 -19.90
N GLU A 41 20.61 18.00 -19.24
CA GLU A 41 21.84 17.43 -18.69
C GLU A 41 21.60 16.35 -17.63
N PHE A 42 20.38 16.24 -17.11
CA PHE A 42 20.00 15.17 -16.18
C PHE A 42 20.27 13.77 -16.76
N THR A 43 20.21 13.62 -18.10
CA THR A 43 20.57 12.38 -18.82
C THR A 43 21.99 11.90 -18.60
N ARG A 44 22.91 12.79 -18.13
CA ARG A 44 24.28 12.41 -17.77
C ARG A 44 24.34 11.46 -16.57
N LEU A 45 23.28 11.43 -15.72
CA LEU A 45 23.18 10.53 -14.57
C LEU A 45 22.75 9.12 -15.00
N HIS A 46 23.51 8.53 -15.94
CA HIS A 46 23.14 7.28 -16.61
C HIS A 46 23.16 6.05 -15.71
N SER A 47 23.74 6.11 -14.52
CA SER A 47 23.69 5.05 -13.49
C SER A 47 22.51 5.18 -12.54
N LEU A 48 21.70 6.26 -12.62
CA LEU A 48 20.62 6.53 -11.69
C LEU A 48 19.50 5.49 -11.79
N ARG A 49 19.19 4.84 -10.67
CA ARG A 49 18.14 3.82 -10.53
C ARG A 49 16.91 4.33 -9.77
N ARG A 50 17.10 5.25 -8.82
CA ARG A 50 16.04 5.75 -7.92
C ARG A 50 16.03 7.27 -7.91
N LEU A 51 14.87 7.88 -8.20
CA LEU A 51 14.67 9.31 -8.18
C LEU A 51 13.46 9.67 -7.30
N PHE A 52 13.68 10.55 -6.34
CA PHE A 52 12.65 11.13 -5.49
C PHE A 52 12.56 12.63 -5.74
N LEU A 53 11.37 13.10 -6.10
CA LEU A 53 11.03 14.50 -6.39
C LEU A 53 9.76 14.97 -5.68
N SER A 54 9.30 14.24 -4.64
CA SER A 54 8.06 14.57 -3.93
C SER A 54 8.08 15.97 -3.33
N ASN A 55 6.90 16.61 -3.22
CA ASN A 55 6.76 17.97 -2.69
C ASN A 55 7.62 19.01 -3.44
N ASN A 56 7.58 18.97 -4.76
CA ASN A 56 8.12 19.99 -5.67
C ASN A 56 6.97 20.51 -6.56
N PRO A 57 6.99 21.76 -7.02
CA PRO A 57 5.92 22.33 -7.85
C PRO A 57 6.07 21.94 -9.34
N CYS A 58 6.09 20.62 -9.62
CA CYS A 58 6.18 20.07 -10.98
C CYS A 58 4.77 19.83 -11.54
N GLU A 59 4.30 20.62 -12.49
CA GLU A 59 2.99 20.43 -13.12
C GLU A 59 2.98 19.28 -14.15
N GLU A 60 4.10 18.98 -14.78
CA GLU A 60 4.28 17.86 -15.71
C GLU A 60 5.44 16.97 -15.23
N LEU A 61 5.32 15.66 -15.42
CA LEU A 61 6.44 14.74 -15.18
C LEU A 61 7.58 15.10 -16.15
N PRO A 62 8.78 15.49 -15.66
CA PRO A 62 9.86 15.93 -16.53
C PRO A 62 10.21 14.89 -17.59
N ARG A 63 10.12 15.24 -18.88
CA ARG A 63 10.31 14.31 -20.02
C ARG A 63 11.70 13.69 -20.06
N VAL A 64 12.69 14.38 -19.57
CA VAL A 64 14.07 13.88 -19.46
C VAL A 64 14.16 12.58 -18.65
N ILE A 65 13.23 12.35 -17.72
CA ILE A 65 13.13 11.11 -16.92
C ILE A 65 12.95 9.89 -17.83
N GLY A 66 12.14 10.02 -18.89
CA GLY A 66 11.90 8.94 -19.87
C GLY A 66 13.15 8.51 -20.64
N GLN A 67 14.16 9.36 -20.71
CA GLN A 67 15.43 9.09 -21.39
C GLN A 67 16.48 8.40 -20.51
N MET A 68 16.16 8.21 -19.20
CA MET A 68 17.08 7.64 -18.22
C MET A 68 17.18 6.11 -18.36
N PRO A 69 18.34 5.56 -18.79
CA PRO A 69 18.41 4.16 -19.24
C PRO A 69 18.35 3.13 -18.09
N GLN A 70 18.72 3.52 -16.87
CA GLN A 70 18.78 2.63 -15.72
C GLN A 70 17.71 2.94 -14.66
N LEU A 71 16.87 3.96 -14.88
CA LEU A 71 15.91 4.41 -13.89
C LEU A 71 14.77 3.40 -13.73
N GLU A 72 14.65 2.86 -12.51
CA GLU A 72 13.69 1.82 -12.14
C GLU A 72 12.61 2.31 -11.17
N MET A 73 12.91 3.35 -10.38
CA MET A 73 11.99 3.91 -9.39
C MET A 73 11.87 5.43 -9.53
N VAL A 74 10.63 5.90 -9.66
CA VAL A 74 10.29 7.33 -9.78
C VAL A 74 9.18 7.67 -8.78
N VAL A 75 9.44 8.64 -7.91
CA VAL A 75 8.51 9.05 -6.84
C VAL A 75 8.29 10.55 -6.89
N LEU A 76 7.08 10.97 -7.29
CA LEU A 76 6.60 12.35 -7.28
C LEU A 76 5.24 12.42 -6.55
N LYS A 77 5.26 12.38 -5.23
CA LYS A 77 4.09 12.57 -4.39
C LYS A 77 3.87 14.06 -4.12
N SER A 78 2.61 14.52 -4.17
CA SER A 78 2.24 15.91 -3.80
C SER A 78 3.02 16.98 -4.60
N CYS A 79 3.04 16.84 -5.93
CA CYS A 79 3.77 17.73 -6.85
C CYS A 79 2.87 18.62 -7.70
N HIS A 80 1.54 18.51 -7.55
CA HIS A 80 0.55 19.18 -8.43
C HIS A 80 0.59 18.72 -9.89
N LEU A 81 1.14 17.53 -10.16
CA LEU A 81 1.20 16.97 -11.52
C LEU A 81 -0.20 16.89 -12.12
N ASN A 82 -0.38 17.49 -13.29
CA ASN A 82 -1.60 17.39 -14.09
C ASN A 82 -1.38 16.58 -15.38
N ARG A 83 -0.12 16.29 -15.74
CA ARG A 83 0.22 15.60 -16.99
C ARG A 83 1.42 14.66 -16.83
N VAL A 84 1.31 13.51 -17.53
CA VAL A 84 2.42 12.60 -17.84
C VAL A 84 2.45 12.39 -19.35
N ALA A 85 3.53 12.81 -20.02
CA ALA A 85 3.66 12.66 -21.47
C ALA A 85 4.03 11.22 -21.84
N GLU A 86 3.74 10.81 -23.09
CA GLU A 86 4.00 9.46 -23.62
C GLU A 86 5.48 9.05 -23.55
N ASP A 87 6.38 10.01 -23.65
CA ASP A 87 7.82 9.83 -23.64
C ASP A 87 8.48 10.06 -22.27
N ALA A 88 7.68 10.34 -21.22
CA ALA A 88 8.21 10.69 -19.90
C ALA A 88 8.53 9.48 -19.00
N LEU A 89 8.10 8.27 -19.37
CA LEU A 89 8.27 7.07 -18.54
C LEU A 89 9.50 6.27 -18.96
N PRO A 90 10.43 5.94 -18.03
CA PRO A 90 11.61 5.13 -18.34
C PRO A 90 11.25 3.73 -18.81
N VAL A 91 12.05 3.18 -19.72
CA VAL A 91 11.82 1.81 -20.26
C VAL A 91 12.00 0.72 -19.18
N ARG A 92 12.88 0.97 -18.19
CA ARG A 92 13.16 0.03 -17.09
C ARG A 92 12.31 0.27 -15.86
N LEU A 93 11.31 1.16 -15.95
CA LEU A 93 10.44 1.52 -14.84
C LEU A 93 9.83 0.29 -14.19
N ARG A 94 10.05 0.15 -12.89
CA ARG A 94 9.58 -0.94 -12.04
C ARG A 94 8.62 -0.45 -10.95
N TRP A 95 8.88 0.75 -10.44
CA TRP A 95 8.09 1.37 -9.37
C TRP A 95 7.79 2.84 -9.71
N LEU A 96 6.50 3.17 -9.82
CA LEU A 96 6.01 4.53 -10.06
C LEU A 96 5.07 4.96 -8.95
N THR A 97 5.38 6.08 -8.29
CA THR A 97 4.50 6.72 -7.31
C THR A 97 4.18 8.13 -7.75
N LEU A 98 2.91 8.38 -8.04
CA LEU A 98 2.35 9.69 -8.40
C LEU A 98 1.16 10.03 -7.49
N THR A 99 1.17 9.55 -6.25
CA THR A 99 0.13 9.78 -5.24
C THR A 99 -0.05 11.27 -4.96
N ASP A 100 -1.28 11.70 -4.69
CA ASP A 100 -1.64 13.07 -4.29
C ASP A 100 -1.18 14.11 -5.34
N ASN A 101 -1.75 13.97 -6.56
CA ASN A 101 -1.53 14.87 -7.69
C ASN A 101 -2.87 15.23 -8.34
N GLN A 102 -2.86 15.79 -9.55
CA GLN A 102 -4.05 16.29 -10.24
C GLN A 102 -4.24 15.63 -11.61
N LEU A 103 -3.70 14.42 -11.79
CA LEU A 103 -3.76 13.70 -13.05
C LEU A 103 -5.20 13.27 -13.38
N GLU A 104 -5.69 13.64 -14.56
CA GLU A 104 -6.97 13.18 -15.10
C GLU A 104 -6.80 11.97 -16.02
N PHE A 105 -5.65 11.84 -16.66
CA PHE A 105 -5.31 10.79 -17.61
C PHE A 105 -3.88 10.33 -17.43
N LEU A 106 -3.59 9.10 -17.89
CA LEU A 106 -2.26 8.52 -17.96
C LEU A 106 -1.95 8.13 -19.41
N PRO A 107 -0.68 8.17 -19.85
CA PRO A 107 -0.28 7.82 -21.20
C PRO A 107 -0.42 6.32 -21.47
N GLU A 108 -0.69 5.96 -22.72
CA GLU A 108 -0.72 4.56 -23.15
C GLU A 108 0.64 3.86 -23.03
N SER A 109 1.74 4.61 -23.07
CA SER A 109 3.08 4.08 -22.82
C SER A 109 3.25 3.41 -21.45
N LEU A 110 2.39 3.71 -20.47
CA LEU A 110 2.43 3.10 -19.13
C LEU A 110 2.27 1.58 -19.19
N GLY A 111 1.28 1.09 -19.94
CA GLY A 111 1.04 -0.36 -20.09
C GLY A 111 2.14 -1.08 -20.87
N HIS A 112 3.01 -0.35 -21.56
CA HIS A 112 4.14 -0.89 -22.31
C HIS A 112 5.46 -0.85 -21.51
N ARG A 113 5.39 -0.74 -20.16
CA ARG A 113 6.54 -0.84 -19.27
C ARG A 113 6.65 -2.29 -18.75
N PRO A 114 7.48 -3.15 -19.36
CA PRO A 114 7.42 -4.60 -19.13
C PRO A 114 7.85 -5.02 -17.73
N ARG A 115 8.48 -4.12 -16.99
CA ARG A 115 8.97 -4.36 -15.63
C ARG A 115 8.14 -3.68 -14.55
N LEU A 116 7.05 -2.99 -14.92
CA LEU A 116 6.23 -2.24 -13.95
C LEU A 116 5.54 -3.19 -12.97
N GLN A 117 6.01 -3.20 -11.72
CA GLN A 117 5.50 -4.04 -10.63
C GLN A 117 4.62 -3.25 -9.66
N LYS A 118 4.97 -1.99 -9.38
CA LYS A 118 4.28 -1.16 -8.38
C LYS A 118 3.86 0.17 -8.97
N LEU A 119 2.55 0.47 -8.83
CA LEU A 119 1.93 1.68 -9.36
C LEU A 119 1.02 2.32 -8.29
N ALA A 120 1.44 3.47 -7.74
CA ALA A 120 0.70 4.20 -6.72
C ALA A 120 0.18 5.53 -7.29
N LEU A 121 -1.15 5.65 -7.42
CA LEU A 121 -1.89 6.74 -8.05
C LEU A 121 -3.00 7.31 -7.15
N ALA A 122 -3.06 6.92 -5.88
CA ALA A 122 -4.11 7.37 -4.96
C ALA A 122 -4.15 8.90 -4.87
N GLY A 123 -5.35 9.48 -4.73
CA GLY A 123 -5.51 10.94 -4.60
C GLY A 123 -5.21 11.72 -5.87
N ASN A 124 -5.64 11.24 -7.03
CA ASN A 124 -5.63 11.94 -8.30
C ASN A 124 -7.06 12.24 -8.79
N ARG A 125 -7.21 12.60 -10.05
CA ARG A 125 -8.49 12.89 -10.70
C ARG A 125 -8.75 11.98 -11.90
N LEU A 126 -8.15 10.78 -11.90
CA LEU A 126 -8.22 9.82 -12.99
C LEU A 126 -9.67 9.39 -13.23
N ARG A 127 -10.15 9.55 -14.46
CA ARG A 127 -11.49 9.12 -14.91
C ARG A 127 -11.49 7.68 -15.42
N ALA A 128 -10.34 7.23 -15.95
CA ALA A 128 -10.10 5.88 -16.41
C ALA A 128 -8.60 5.57 -16.34
N LEU A 129 -8.25 4.29 -16.41
CA LEU A 129 -6.90 3.85 -16.68
C LEU A 129 -6.69 3.73 -18.21
N PRO A 130 -5.45 3.86 -18.72
CA PRO A 130 -5.17 3.70 -20.15
C PRO A 130 -5.54 2.28 -20.60
N GLY A 131 -5.99 2.14 -21.86
CA GLY A 131 -6.38 0.84 -22.41
C GLY A 131 -5.25 -0.19 -22.39
N SER A 132 -4.03 0.27 -22.55
CA SER A 132 -2.81 -0.54 -22.50
C SER A 132 -2.50 -1.15 -21.14
N ILE A 133 -3.18 -0.73 -20.04
CA ILE A 133 -2.88 -1.26 -18.69
C ILE A 133 -2.96 -2.79 -18.62
N SER A 134 -3.79 -3.41 -19.45
CA SER A 134 -3.88 -4.86 -19.59
C SER A 134 -2.58 -5.54 -20.07
N ASN A 135 -1.66 -4.78 -20.64
CA ASN A 135 -0.35 -5.27 -21.09
C ASN A 135 0.72 -5.21 -19.98
N ALA A 136 0.43 -4.56 -18.84
CA ALA A 136 1.34 -4.46 -17.70
C ALA A 136 1.39 -5.78 -16.91
N THR A 137 1.79 -6.88 -17.55
CA THR A 137 1.71 -8.25 -17.00
C THR A 137 2.62 -8.51 -15.80
N ALA A 138 3.59 -7.63 -15.54
CA ALA A 138 4.44 -7.67 -14.35
C ALA A 138 3.82 -6.96 -13.12
N LEU A 139 2.67 -6.27 -13.29
CA LEU A 139 2.06 -5.47 -12.24
C LEU A 139 1.52 -6.35 -11.11
N GLU A 140 2.00 -6.10 -9.91
CA GLU A 140 1.68 -6.83 -8.68
C GLU A 140 0.88 -5.98 -7.69
N LEU A 141 1.19 -4.67 -7.62
CA LEU A 141 0.52 -3.73 -6.74
C LEU A 141 0.04 -2.50 -7.49
N ILE A 142 -1.24 -2.15 -7.30
CA ILE A 142 -1.80 -0.89 -7.78
C ILE A 142 -2.67 -0.22 -6.72
N ARG A 143 -2.50 1.10 -6.56
CA ARG A 143 -3.32 1.99 -5.71
C ARG A 143 -3.98 3.03 -6.59
N VAL A 144 -5.30 2.96 -6.76
CA VAL A 144 -6.11 3.94 -7.51
C VAL A 144 -7.24 4.53 -6.66
N SER A 145 -7.13 4.41 -5.35
CA SER A 145 -8.09 4.98 -4.39
C SER A 145 -8.16 6.49 -4.50
N ALA A 146 -9.30 7.08 -4.08
CA ALA A 146 -9.49 8.52 -4.07
C ALA A 146 -9.20 9.17 -5.45
N ASN A 147 -9.80 8.61 -6.52
CA ASN A 147 -9.76 9.13 -7.87
C ASN A 147 -11.18 9.44 -8.38
N ALA A 148 -11.34 9.69 -9.66
CA ALA A 148 -12.61 10.00 -10.32
C ALA A 148 -13.07 8.87 -11.28
N LEU A 149 -12.65 7.61 -11.00
CA LEU A 149 -13.03 6.48 -11.85
C LEU A 149 -14.54 6.25 -11.76
N GLU A 150 -15.24 6.34 -12.90
CA GLU A 150 -16.68 6.15 -13.00
C GLU A 150 -17.06 4.66 -13.05
N GLN A 151 -16.14 3.80 -13.46
CA GLN A 151 -16.34 2.37 -13.58
C GLN A 151 -15.19 1.60 -12.95
N PHE A 152 -15.51 0.40 -12.42
CA PHE A 152 -14.49 -0.52 -11.93
C PHE A 152 -13.52 -0.92 -13.07
N PRO A 153 -12.21 -0.80 -12.88
CA PRO A 153 -11.20 -1.06 -13.92
C PRO A 153 -11.00 -2.58 -14.14
N ARG A 154 -11.97 -3.25 -14.79
CA ARG A 154 -12.03 -4.71 -15.00
C ARG A 154 -10.76 -5.28 -15.61
N ALA A 155 -10.06 -4.52 -16.47
CA ALA A 155 -8.82 -4.94 -17.12
C ALA A 155 -7.73 -5.33 -16.12
N LEU A 156 -7.71 -4.73 -14.93
CA LEU A 156 -6.75 -5.08 -13.89
C LEU A 156 -6.90 -6.52 -13.38
N LEU A 157 -8.14 -7.04 -13.31
CA LEU A 157 -8.39 -8.40 -12.84
C LEU A 157 -7.92 -9.49 -13.81
N THR A 158 -7.54 -9.13 -15.05
CA THR A 158 -6.93 -10.04 -16.02
C THR A 158 -5.41 -10.16 -15.86
N LEU A 159 -4.80 -9.27 -15.06
CA LEU A 159 -3.36 -9.28 -14.87
C LEU A 159 -2.92 -10.50 -14.04
N PRO A 160 -1.94 -11.27 -14.51
CA PRO A 160 -1.61 -12.58 -13.94
C PRO A 160 -0.94 -12.48 -12.56
N ARG A 161 -0.32 -11.34 -12.26
CA ARG A 161 0.48 -11.14 -11.05
C ARG A 161 -0.17 -10.19 -10.02
N LEU A 162 -1.29 -9.55 -10.37
CA LEU A 162 -1.94 -8.60 -9.48
C LEU A 162 -2.36 -9.28 -8.18
N ALA A 163 -1.81 -8.79 -7.08
CA ALA A 163 -1.99 -9.32 -5.73
C ALA A 163 -2.53 -8.26 -4.75
N TRP A 164 -2.06 -7.01 -4.87
CA TRP A 164 -2.41 -5.92 -3.96
C TRP A 164 -3.10 -4.80 -4.74
N PHE A 165 -4.39 -4.62 -4.48
CA PHE A 165 -5.23 -3.71 -5.24
C PHE A 165 -6.14 -2.89 -4.33
N ALA A 166 -6.00 -1.55 -4.36
CA ALA A 166 -6.85 -0.62 -3.64
C ALA A 166 -7.51 0.37 -4.59
N TRP A 167 -8.84 0.58 -4.42
CA TRP A 167 -9.65 1.45 -5.27
C TRP A 167 -10.73 2.22 -4.52
N ALA A 168 -10.76 2.17 -3.18
CA ALA A 168 -11.76 2.88 -2.37
C ALA A 168 -11.85 4.36 -2.72
N GLY A 169 -13.00 4.97 -2.51
CA GLY A 169 -13.17 6.41 -2.71
C GLY A 169 -13.41 6.88 -4.14
N ASN A 170 -13.58 5.98 -5.11
CA ASN A 170 -13.97 6.35 -6.48
C ASN A 170 -15.49 6.50 -6.63
N PRO A 171 -15.99 7.23 -7.65
CA PRO A 171 -17.43 7.39 -7.92
C PRO A 171 -18.21 6.08 -8.08
N PHE A 172 -17.61 5.04 -8.63
CA PHE A 172 -18.27 3.73 -8.78
C PHE A 172 -18.41 2.97 -7.46
N CYS A 173 -17.71 3.37 -6.39
CA CYS A 173 -17.75 2.68 -5.11
C CYS A 173 -19.05 2.94 -4.35
N THR A 174 -19.65 1.90 -3.81
CA THR A 174 -20.71 2.03 -2.83
C THR A 174 -20.12 2.48 -1.49
N ARG A 175 -20.83 3.37 -0.82
CA ARG A 175 -20.45 3.88 0.50
C ARG A 175 -21.55 3.58 1.50
N PRO A 176 -21.62 2.35 2.05
CA PRO A 176 -22.61 1.99 3.06
C PRO A 176 -22.52 2.96 4.25
N ASP A 177 -23.66 3.36 4.76
CA ASP A 177 -23.72 4.12 6.01
C ASP A 177 -23.51 3.14 7.19
N VAL A 178 -22.41 3.32 7.90
CA VAL A 178 -22.05 2.50 9.06
C VAL A 178 -21.74 3.41 10.23
N ALA A 179 -22.51 3.24 11.30
CA ALA A 179 -22.31 4.02 12.50
C ALA A 179 -21.09 3.51 13.28
N ALA A 180 -20.14 4.42 13.54
CA ALA A 180 -19.05 4.18 14.49
C ALA A 180 -19.48 4.59 15.89
N GLN A 181 -19.04 3.86 16.94
CA GLN A 181 -19.17 4.34 18.30
C GLN A 181 -18.32 5.63 18.45
N PRO A 182 -18.91 6.78 18.78
CA PRO A 182 -18.14 8.00 18.98
C PRO A 182 -17.38 7.94 20.30
N ILE A 183 -16.10 8.31 20.28
CA ILE A 183 -15.26 8.47 21.47
C ILE A 183 -14.73 9.89 21.47
N ALA A 184 -15.08 10.66 22.50
CA ALA A 184 -14.65 12.05 22.60
C ALA A 184 -13.13 12.12 22.76
N TRP A 185 -12.49 13.09 22.09
CA TRP A 185 -11.04 13.30 22.18
C TRP A 185 -10.57 13.55 23.62
N ASP A 186 -11.31 14.34 24.40
CA ASP A 186 -11.03 14.65 25.79
C ASP A 186 -11.20 13.45 26.74
N ALA A 187 -11.92 12.40 26.32
CA ALA A 187 -11.99 11.12 27.00
C ALA A 187 -10.72 10.27 26.81
N LEU A 188 -9.78 10.70 25.97
CA LEU A 188 -8.53 9.99 25.69
C LEU A 188 -7.35 10.70 26.34
N GLN A 189 -6.54 9.96 27.07
CA GLN A 189 -5.24 10.42 27.56
C GLN A 189 -4.14 9.76 26.74
N LEU A 190 -3.55 10.52 25.81
CA LEU A 190 -2.46 10.03 24.98
C LEU A 190 -1.18 9.83 25.80
N HIS A 191 -0.40 8.83 25.40
CA HIS A 191 0.91 8.48 25.93
C HIS A 191 1.96 8.46 24.80
N GLU A 192 2.92 7.54 24.83
CA GLU A 192 3.98 7.44 23.84
C GLU A 192 3.46 7.03 22.45
N VAL A 193 4.19 7.47 21.43
CA VAL A 193 3.97 7.03 20.04
C VAL A 193 4.43 5.59 19.89
N LEU A 194 3.53 4.72 19.43
CA LEU A 194 3.78 3.31 19.13
C LEU A 194 4.33 3.13 17.71
N GLY A 195 3.95 4.02 16.80
CA GLY A 195 4.39 3.99 15.41
C GLY A 195 3.95 5.22 14.63
N SER A 196 4.67 5.51 13.55
CA SER A 196 4.35 6.59 12.62
C SER A 196 4.61 6.10 11.20
N GLY A 197 3.57 6.11 10.38
CA GLY A 197 3.59 5.71 8.98
C GLY A 197 3.14 6.82 8.03
N ALA A 198 2.96 6.45 6.76
CA ALA A 198 2.49 7.36 5.72
C ALA A 198 1.04 7.81 5.96
N SER A 199 0.18 6.95 6.52
CA SER A 199 -1.24 7.22 6.76
C SER A 199 -1.51 7.95 8.07
N GLY A 200 -0.63 7.86 9.09
CA GLY A 200 -0.92 8.46 10.39
C GLY A 200 0.12 8.20 11.46
N VAL A 201 -0.22 8.66 12.67
CA VAL A 201 0.53 8.40 13.91
C VAL A 201 -0.33 7.55 14.83
N ILE A 202 0.23 6.49 15.37
CA ILE A 202 -0.42 5.62 16.35
C ILE A 202 0.22 5.86 17.70
N SER A 203 -0.58 6.25 18.68
CA SER A 203 -0.16 6.46 20.06
C SER A 203 -0.88 5.52 20.99
N ARG A 204 -0.23 5.07 22.07
CA ARG A 204 -0.94 4.47 23.19
C ARG A 204 -1.80 5.53 23.89
N ALA A 205 -2.95 5.13 24.39
CA ALA A 205 -3.82 6.00 25.17
C ALA A 205 -4.54 5.23 26.27
N THR A 206 -5.00 5.97 27.28
CA THR A 206 -5.92 5.47 28.30
C THR A 206 -7.28 6.14 28.10
N ARG A 207 -8.34 5.36 28.02
CA ARG A 207 -9.71 5.86 28.05
C ARG A 207 -10.06 6.29 29.48
N ARG A 208 -10.38 7.56 29.69
CA ARG A 208 -10.68 8.13 31.02
C ARG A 208 -11.98 7.59 31.63
N ASP A 209 -12.93 7.23 30.76
CA ASP A 209 -14.24 6.71 31.14
C ASP A 209 -14.21 5.27 31.65
N THR A 210 -13.32 4.44 31.13
CA THR A 210 -13.23 3.00 31.44
C THR A 210 -11.92 2.58 32.08
N GLY A 211 -10.86 3.41 32.01
CA GLY A 211 -9.49 3.04 32.38
C GLY A 211 -8.81 2.10 31.39
N ALA A 212 -9.46 1.74 30.28
CA ALA A 212 -8.92 0.80 29.31
C ALA A 212 -7.72 1.39 28.54
N GLN A 213 -6.72 0.54 28.29
CA GLN A 213 -5.59 0.88 27.43
C GLN A 213 -5.96 0.60 25.99
N VAL A 214 -5.75 1.58 25.11
CA VAL A 214 -6.11 1.54 23.68
C VAL A 214 -4.98 2.08 22.82
N ALA A 215 -5.07 1.89 21.50
CA ALA A 215 -4.25 2.56 20.51
C ALA A 215 -5.10 3.62 19.80
N VAL A 216 -4.56 4.81 19.58
CA VAL A 216 -5.22 5.90 18.84
C VAL A 216 -4.42 6.17 17.59
N LYS A 217 -5.04 5.93 16.41
CA LYS A 217 -4.47 6.28 15.10
C LYS A 217 -5.03 7.63 14.68
N VAL A 218 -4.19 8.67 14.64
CA VAL A 218 -4.52 9.98 14.07
C VAL A 218 -4.00 10.06 12.66
N PHE A 219 -4.88 10.33 11.68
CA PHE A 219 -4.50 10.38 10.28
C PHE A 219 -3.73 11.66 9.93
N LYS A 220 -2.82 11.54 8.95
CA LYS A 220 -2.03 12.64 8.40
C LYS A 220 -2.64 13.11 7.08
N GLY A 221 -3.12 14.36 7.05
CA GLY A 221 -3.65 14.98 5.81
C GLY A 221 -4.99 14.43 5.37
N ALA A 222 -5.51 14.98 4.27
CA ALA A 222 -6.80 14.62 3.70
C ALA A 222 -6.73 13.34 2.85
N VAL A 223 -5.56 13.03 2.27
CA VAL A 223 -5.30 11.83 1.44
C VAL A 223 -4.08 11.12 1.97
N THR A 224 -4.20 9.83 2.23
CA THR A 224 -3.08 8.95 2.61
C THR A 224 -2.43 8.32 1.37
N SER A 225 -1.44 7.44 1.57
CA SER A 225 -0.86 6.64 0.47
C SER A 225 -1.89 5.73 -0.22
N ASP A 226 -2.97 5.37 0.48
CA ASP A 226 -3.92 4.35 0.07
C ASP A 226 -5.34 4.89 -0.16
N GLY A 227 -5.61 6.16 0.12
CA GLY A 227 -6.90 6.80 -0.11
C GLY A 227 -7.34 7.75 1.00
N TRP A 228 -8.65 7.90 1.17
CA TRP A 228 -9.21 8.76 2.20
C TRP A 228 -9.34 8.05 3.55
N PRO A 229 -9.05 8.74 4.67
CA PRO A 229 -9.22 8.19 6.02
C PRO A 229 -10.62 7.63 6.30
N GLU A 230 -11.67 8.28 5.78
CA GLU A 230 -13.05 7.82 5.98
C GLU A 230 -13.32 6.45 5.33
N ASP A 231 -12.66 6.11 4.23
CA ASP A 231 -12.82 4.80 3.59
C ASP A 231 -12.15 3.70 4.41
N GLU A 232 -11.00 3.99 5.06
CA GLU A 232 -10.39 3.08 6.05
C GLU A 232 -11.33 2.86 7.25
N VAL A 233 -11.88 3.94 7.80
CA VAL A 233 -12.86 3.87 8.91
C VAL A 233 -14.03 2.97 8.53
N ARG A 234 -14.60 3.18 7.34
CA ARG A 234 -15.74 2.40 6.83
C ARG A 234 -15.40 0.93 6.68
N ALA A 235 -14.25 0.61 6.09
CA ALA A 235 -13.79 -0.76 5.94
C ALA A 235 -13.59 -1.46 7.29
N CYS A 236 -12.99 -0.80 8.28
CA CYS A 236 -12.84 -1.31 9.63
C CYS A 236 -14.20 -1.62 10.30
N LEU A 237 -15.20 -0.73 10.14
CA LEU A 237 -16.53 -0.92 10.71
C LEU A 237 -17.25 -2.09 10.05
N LEU A 238 -17.18 -2.22 8.72
CA LEU A 238 -17.78 -3.35 7.99
C LEU A 238 -17.09 -4.67 8.32
N ALA A 239 -15.77 -4.66 8.49
CA ALA A 239 -15.01 -5.84 8.89
C ALA A 239 -15.52 -6.45 10.20
N GLY A 240 -15.96 -5.63 11.14
CA GLY A 240 -16.47 -6.08 12.43
C GLY A 240 -15.39 -6.69 13.32
N GLN A 241 -15.72 -7.76 14.04
CA GLN A 241 -14.80 -8.41 14.97
C GLN A 241 -14.40 -9.81 14.48
N HIS A 242 -13.13 -10.14 14.66
CA HIS A 242 -12.57 -11.47 14.42
C HIS A 242 -11.34 -11.66 15.31
N GLU A 243 -11.06 -12.87 15.78
CA GLU A 243 -9.94 -13.15 16.68
C GLU A 243 -8.56 -12.80 16.11
N HIS A 244 -8.43 -12.83 14.79
CA HIS A 244 -7.19 -12.49 14.06
C HIS A 244 -7.19 -11.05 13.50
N LEU A 245 -8.12 -10.19 13.92
CA LEU A 245 -8.23 -8.80 13.50
C LEU A 245 -7.92 -7.85 14.66
N VAL A 246 -7.14 -6.80 14.40
CA VAL A 246 -7.01 -5.68 15.34
C VAL A 246 -8.37 -4.97 15.43
N ALA A 247 -9.04 -5.11 16.56
CA ALA A 247 -10.42 -4.64 16.72
C ALA A 247 -10.50 -3.10 16.70
N LEU A 248 -11.49 -2.57 15.97
CA LEU A 248 -11.89 -1.17 16.06
C LEU A 248 -12.81 -0.99 17.28
N GLU A 249 -12.46 -0.06 18.19
CA GLU A 249 -13.26 0.31 19.35
C GLU A 249 -14.17 1.51 19.09
N GLY A 250 -13.75 2.43 18.21
CA GLY A 250 -14.57 3.57 17.85
C GLY A 250 -13.85 4.61 16.98
N ARG A 251 -14.62 5.65 16.63
CA ARG A 251 -14.13 6.84 15.91
C ARG A 251 -14.00 8.02 16.89
N VAL A 252 -12.89 8.72 16.81
CA VAL A 252 -12.69 9.92 17.64
C VAL A 252 -13.57 11.07 17.14
N VAL A 253 -14.17 11.81 18.06
CA VAL A 253 -14.91 13.05 17.79
C VAL A 253 -14.30 14.20 18.61
N GLY A 254 -14.29 15.40 18.02
CA GLY A 254 -13.80 16.60 18.70
C GLY A 254 -12.26 16.69 18.76
N HIS A 255 -11.53 16.10 17.79
CA HIS A 255 -10.09 16.33 17.69
C HIS A 255 -9.79 17.83 17.51
N PRO A 256 -8.85 18.44 18.28
CA PRO A 256 -8.62 19.89 18.29
C PRO A 256 -8.23 20.48 16.93
N GLU A 257 -7.55 19.71 16.09
CA GLU A 257 -7.16 20.13 14.75
C GLU A 257 -8.14 19.61 13.66
N GLY A 258 -9.28 19.02 14.07
CA GLY A 258 -10.24 18.45 13.14
C GLY A 258 -9.75 17.20 12.38
N ALA A 259 -8.65 16.58 12.83
CA ALA A 259 -8.11 15.38 12.19
C ALA A 259 -9.03 14.16 12.43
N GLU A 260 -9.15 13.32 11.42
CA GLU A 260 -9.78 12.00 11.57
C GLU A 260 -8.90 11.11 12.46
N ALA A 261 -9.53 10.36 13.35
CA ALA A 261 -8.82 9.41 14.19
C ALA A 261 -9.68 8.21 14.60
N LEU A 262 -9.01 7.07 14.82
CA LEU A 262 -9.60 5.80 15.26
C LEU A 262 -9.07 5.40 16.62
N VAL A 263 -9.92 4.77 17.41
CA VAL A 263 -9.53 4.05 18.62
C VAL A 263 -9.55 2.54 18.31
N LEU A 264 -8.41 1.90 18.48
CA LEU A 264 -8.18 0.50 18.19
C LEU A 264 -7.81 -0.23 19.48
N ALA A 265 -8.05 -1.52 19.52
CA ALA A 265 -7.53 -2.36 20.58
C ALA A 265 -6.00 -2.25 20.64
N LEU A 266 -5.45 -2.08 21.84
CA LEU A 266 -4.01 -2.09 22.03
C LEU A 266 -3.47 -3.51 21.86
N ILE A 267 -2.59 -3.71 20.88
CA ILE A 267 -1.92 -5.00 20.67
C ILE A 267 -0.98 -5.25 21.87
N PRO A 268 -1.05 -6.42 22.52
CA PRO A 268 -0.19 -6.75 23.64
C PRO A 268 1.31 -6.68 23.29
N PRO A 269 2.19 -6.30 24.25
CA PRO A 269 3.64 -6.22 24.01
C PRO A 269 4.31 -7.56 23.63
N SER A 270 3.63 -8.68 23.86
CA SER A 270 4.08 -10.02 23.45
C SER A 270 4.02 -10.25 21.94
N TYR A 271 3.32 -9.36 21.19
CA TYR A 271 3.26 -9.46 19.73
C TYR A 271 4.37 -8.68 19.06
N ARG A 272 5.01 -9.28 18.08
CA ARG A 272 6.03 -8.64 17.20
C ARG A 272 5.57 -8.60 15.75
N ALA A 273 6.16 -7.72 14.95
CA ALA A 273 5.92 -7.71 13.51
C ALA A 273 6.39 -9.04 12.89
N LEU A 274 5.59 -9.60 12.00
CA LEU A 274 5.97 -10.81 11.25
C LEU A 274 7.03 -10.50 10.19
N GLY A 275 6.95 -9.31 9.56
CA GLY A 275 7.88 -8.84 8.54
C GLY A 275 8.09 -7.33 8.61
N GLY A 276 9.03 -6.83 7.82
CA GLY A 276 9.23 -5.42 7.54
C GLY A 276 8.67 -5.04 6.17
N PRO A 277 8.39 -3.75 5.92
CA PRO A 277 7.83 -3.28 4.66
C PRO A 277 8.77 -3.55 3.48
N PRO A 278 8.22 -3.60 2.23
CA PRO A 278 9.01 -3.70 1.03
C PRO A 278 10.06 -2.58 0.90
N ASP A 279 11.23 -2.93 0.43
CA ASP A 279 12.30 -2.00 0.06
C ASP A 279 12.43 -1.86 -1.49
N PHE A 280 13.47 -1.18 -1.94
CA PHE A 280 13.70 -1.01 -3.38
C PHE A 280 13.99 -2.34 -4.09
N GLU A 281 14.74 -3.24 -3.46
CA GLU A 281 15.13 -4.51 -4.11
C GLU A 281 13.95 -5.48 -4.13
N SER A 282 13.17 -5.56 -3.06
CA SER A 282 11.98 -6.42 -2.98
C SER A 282 10.77 -5.86 -3.74
N CYS A 283 10.66 -4.53 -3.90
CA CYS A 283 9.62 -3.75 -4.58
C CYS A 283 8.22 -3.91 -3.98
N THR A 284 7.63 -5.09 -4.10
CA THR A 284 6.28 -5.43 -3.62
C THR A 284 6.29 -6.53 -2.57
N ARG A 285 7.44 -7.13 -2.26
CA ARG A 285 7.55 -8.22 -1.29
C ARG A 285 8.14 -7.71 0.02
N ASP A 286 7.66 -8.25 1.12
CA ASP A 286 8.15 -7.92 2.45
C ASP A 286 9.61 -8.31 2.66
N VAL A 287 10.29 -7.55 3.51
CA VAL A 287 11.62 -7.90 3.99
C VAL A 287 11.47 -8.68 5.30
N MET A 288 11.67 -9.98 5.21
CA MET A 288 11.53 -10.85 6.38
C MET A 288 12.78 -10.76 7.28
N PRO A 289 12.62 -10.62 8.62
CA PRO A 289 13.76 -10.59 9.56
C PRO A 289 14.63 -11.84 9.43
N SER A 290 15.94 -11.67 9.37
CA SER A 290 16.88 -12.79 9.19
C SER A 290 16.94 -13.74 10.39
N ASP A 291 16.62 -13.23 11.57
CA ASP A 291 16.57 -13.95 12.85
C ASP A 291 15.20 -14.56 13.16
N LEU A 292 14.20 -14.34 12.31
CA LEU A 292 12.89 -14.98 12.45
C LEU A 292 12.97 -16.44 12.01
N HIS A 293 12.71 -17.34 12.94
CA HIS A 293 12.51 -18.77 12.69
C HIS A 293 11.15 -19.19 13.21
N LEU A 294 10.37 -19.87 12.38
CA LEU A 294 9.04 -20.36 12.72
C LEU A 294 9.07 -21.89 12.81
N SER A 295 8.55 -22.43 13.90
CA SER A 295 8.18 -23.84 13.94
C SER A 295 7.03 -24.14 12.98
N SER A 296 6.88 -25.38 12.57
CA SER A 296 5.75 -25.81 11.73
C SER A 296 4.39 -25.49 12.37
N ALA A 297 4.27 -25.60 13.69
CA ALA A 297 3.05 -25.29 14.41
C ALA A 297 2.70 -23.80 14.35
N GLN A 298 3.69 -22.92 14.59
CA GLN A 298 3.51 -21.47 14.49
C GLN A 298 3.13 -21.06 13.06
N ALA A 299 3.85 -21.55 12.04
CA ALA A 299 3.55 -21.23 10.65
C ALA A 299 2.13 -21.66 10.25
N LEU A 300 1.72 -22.86 10.62
CA LEU A 300 0.35 -23.35 10.36
C LEU A 300 -0.70 -22.54 11.12
N HIS A 301 -0.43 -22.10 12.35
CA HIS A 301 -1.35 -21.26 13.12
C HIS A 301 -1.54 -19.91 12.44
N ILE A 302 -0.44 -19.24 12.02
CA ILE A 302 -0.47 -18.00 11.23
C ILE A 302 -1.32 -18.18 9.98
N VAL A 303 -1.03 -19.22 9.18
CA VAL A 303 -1.70 -19.48 7.89
C VAL A 303 -3.22 -19.67 8.09
N ARG A 304 -3.61 -20.49 9.04
CA ARG A 304 -5.04 -20.76 9.35
C ARG A 304 -5.75 -19.50 9.84
N GLY A 305 -5.10 -18.75 10.74
CA GLY A 305 -5.65 -17.51 11.29
C GLY A 305 -5.89 -16.45 10.21
N VAL A 306 -4.87 -16.21 9.36
CA VAL A 306 -4.98 -15.24 8.26
C VAL A 306 -6.03 -15.69 7.24
N ALA A 307 -6.05 -16.96 6.82
CA ALA A 307 -7.06 -17.46 5.89
C ALA A 307 -8.48 -17.36 6.44
N SER A 308 -8.68 -17.66 7.74
CA SER A 308 -9.97 -17.52 8.44
C SER A 308 -10.40 -16.05 8.46
N LEU A 309 -9.50 -15.13 8.76
CA LEU A 309 -9.77 -13.70 8.75
C LEU A 309 -10.19 -13.22 7.36
N VAL A 310 -9.42 -13.52 6.30
CA VAL A 310 -9.75 -13.02 4.95
C VAL A 310 -11.08 -13.60 4.46
N ARG A 311 -11.37 -14.87 4.74
CA ARG A 311 -12.70 -15.46 4.51
C ARG A 311 -13.82 -14.67 5.23
N HIS A 312 -13.59 -14.30 6.49
CA HIS A 312 -14.54 -13.49 7.28
C HIS A 312 -14.75 -12.11 6.62
N LEU A 313 -13.66 -11.41 6.22
CA LEU A 313 -13.74 -10.12 5.55
C LEU A 313 -14.57 -10.19 4.26
N HIS A 314 -14.30 -11.19 3.40
CA HIS A 314 -15.05 -11.37 2.15
C HIS A 314 -16.53 -11.66 2.40
N ALA A 315 -16.87 -12.48 3.42
CA ALA A 315 -18.25 -12.73 3.81
C ALA A 315 -18.97 -11.46 4.29
N ARG A 316 -18.23 -10.47 4.80
CA ARG A 316 -18.73 -9.15 5.20
C ARG A 316 -18.64 -8.09 4.11
N GLY A 317 -18.26 -8.50 2.89
CA GLY A 317 -18.16 -7.60 1.75
C GLY A 317 -16.97 -6.64 1.80
N VAL A 318 -15.87 -7.04 2.41
CA VAL A 318 -14.62 -6.28 2.51
C VAL A 318 -13.47 -7.10 1.93
N SER A 319 -12.60 -6.50 1.10
CA SER A 319 -11.27 -7.02 0.81
C SER A 319 -10.21 -6.21 1.56
N HIS A 320 -9.16 -6.86 2.04
CA HIS A 320 -8.10 -6.18 2.79
C HIS A 320 -7.23 -5.30 1.87
N GLY A 321 -6.92 -5.80 0.68
CA GLY A 321 -6.16 -5.08 -0.35
C GLY A 321 -4.66 -4.88 -0.05
N ASP A 322 -4.23 -5.18 1.19
CA ASP A 322 -2.84 -4.98 1.66
C ASP A 322 -2.39 -6.10 2.62
N LEU A 323 -2.68 -7.35 2.23
CA LEU A 323 -2.32 -8.51 3.03
C LEU A 323 -0.80 -8.77 2.93
N TYR A 324 -0.09 -8.39 3.99
CA TYR A 324 1.36 -8.43 4.10
C TYR A 324 1.83 -8.92 5.47
N ALA A 325 3.03 -9.47 5.54
CA ALA A 325 3.66 -9.83 6.80
C ALA A 325 3.94 -8.60 7.69
N HIS A 326 4.27 -7.43 7.10
CA HIS A 326 4.49 -6.21 7.89
C HIS A 326 3.20 -5.65 8.51
N ASN A 327 2.03 -5.94 7.94
CA ASN A 327 0.71 -5.61 8.49
C ASN A 327 0.19 -6.68 9.46
N THR A 328 0.99 -7.73 9.71
CA THR A 328 0.65 -8.85 10.60
C THR A 328 1.57 -8.84 11.83
N ARG A 329 0.95 -8.94 13.00
CA ARG A 329 1.64 -9.14 14.29
C ARG A 329 1.44 -10.55 14.75
N ILE A 330 2.47 -11.16 15.33
CA ILE A 330 2.40 -12.54 15.87
C ILE A 330 2.90 -12.59 17.30
N ASP A 331 2.30 -13.47 18.09
CA ASP A 331 2.82 -13.88 19.39
C ASP A 331 3.72 -15.14 19.28
N ASP A 332 4.21 -15.60 20.42
CA ASP A 332 5.10 -16.78 20.48
C ASP A 332 4.40 -18.11 20.17
N ALA A 333 3.07 -18.15 20.19
CA ALA A 333 2.29 -19.32 19.77
C ALA A 333 1.97 -19.31 18.26
N GLY A 334 2.31 -18.23 17.55
CA GLY A 334 1.94 -18.01 16.15
C GLY A 334 0.50 -17.51 15.95
N HIS A 335 -0.16 -17.01 17.02
CA HIS A 335 -1.42 -16.30 16.84
C HIS A 335 -1.16 -14.99 16.11
N ALA A 336 -1.87 -14.78 14.98
CA ALA A 336 -1.69 -13.63 14.13
C ALA A 336 -2.78 -12.59 14.38
N LEU A 337 -2.40 -11.30 14.41
CA LEU A 337 -3.31 -10.15 14.35
C LEU A 337 -2.98 -9.33 13.12
N VAL A 338 -3.93 -9.21 12.21
CA VAL A 338 -3.80 -8.38 11.00
C VAL A 338 -4.44 -7.02 11.26
N GLY A 339 -3.79 -5.97 10.83
CA GLY A 339 -4.26 -4.59 10.93
C GLY A 339 -4.06 -3.83 9.63
N ASP A 340 -4.18 -2.52 9.70
CA ASP A 340 -4.00 -1.56 8.60
C ASP A 340 -4.97 -1.77 7.42
N PHE A 341 -6.12 -1.10 7.51
CA PHE A 341 -7.19 -1.12 6.50
C PHE A 341 -7.09 0.03 5.49
N GLY A 342 -5.94 0.72 5.42
CA GLY A 342 -5.76 1.84 4.50
C GLY A 342 -6.05 1.51 3.04
N ALA A 343 -5.71 0.30 2.61
CA ALA A 343 -5.94 -0.19 1.25
C ALA A 343 -7.22 -1.06 1.12
N ALA A 344 -8.02 -1.18 2.16
CA ALA A 344 -9.21 -2.03 2.14
C ALA A 344 -10.30 -1.45 1.23
N ASN A 345 -11.12 -2.33 0.68
CA ASN A 345 -12.17 -1.95 -0.24
C ASN A 345 -13.51 -2.58 0.13
N VAL A 346 -14.58 -1.82 -0.10
CA VAL A 346 -15.94 -2.31 0.03
C VAL A 346 -16.36 -3.00 -1.27
N LEU A 347 -16.83 -4.24 -1.18
CA LEU A 347 -17.22 -5.08 -2.31
C LEU A 347 -18.70 -4.92 -2.68
N GLU A 348 -19.47 -4.15 -1.90
CA GLU A 348 -20.87 -3.87 -2.21
C GLU A 348 -20.97 -3.14 -3.56
N GLY A 349 -21.97 -3.49 -4.36
CA GLY A 349 -22.15 -2.95 -5.71
C GLY A 349 -21.36 -3.69 -6.80
N LEU A 350 -20.37 -4.52 -6.45
CA LEU A 350 -19.67 -5.35 -7.42
C LEU A 350 -20.48 -6.61 -7.76
N ASP A 351 -20.53 -6.97 -9.04
CA ASP A 351 -21.11 -8.25 -9.49
C ASP A 351 -20.26 -9.45 -9.05
N ALA A 352 -20.79 -10.67 -9.21
CA ALA A 352 -20.14 -11.90 -8.77
C ALA A 352 -18.77 -12.13 -9.44
N ASP A 353 -18.64 -11.79 -10.75
CA ASP A 353 -17.40 -11.99 -11.50
C ASP A 353 -16.29 -11.05 -11.00
N LEU A 354 -16.65 -9.80 -10.69
CA LEU A 354 -15.72 -8.83 -10.11
C LEU A 354 -15.28 -9.24 -8.72
N ARG A 355 -16.21 -9.69 -7.86
CA ARG A 355 -15.88 -10.19 -6.52
C ARG A 355 -14.93 -11.38 -6.60
N ALA A 356 -15.20 -12.34 -7.47
CA ALA A 356 -14.33 -13.49 -7.70
C ALA A 356 -12.95 -13.05 -8.23
N GLY A 357 -12.90 -12.02 -9.09
CA GLY A 357 -11.64 -11.45 -9.58
C GLY A 357 -10.81 -10.81 -8.48
N VAL A 358 -11.45 -10.05 -7.59
CA VAL A 358 -10.82 -9.43 -6.41
C VAL A 358 -10.31 -10.52 -5.45
N GLU A 359 -11.13 -11.55 -5.17
CA GLU A 359 -10.70 -12.68 -4.34
C GLU A 359 -9.46 -13.36 -4.92
N ARG A 360 -9.41 -13.61 -6.22
CA ARG A 360 -8.22 -14.18 -6.89
C ARG A 360 -6.96 -13.33 -6.69
N ALA A 361 -7.08 -12.00 -6.75
CA ALA A 361 -5.95 -11.12 -6.48
C ALA A 361 -5.48 -11.26 -5.01
N GLU A 362 -6.41 -11.28 -4.06
CA GLU A 362 -6.09 -11.40 -2.64
C GLU A 362 -5.57 -12.80 -2.26
N VAL A 363 -6.00 -13.85 -2.95
CA VAL A 363 -5.40 -15.19 -2.84
C VAL A 363 -3.92 -15.18 -3.29
N ARG A 364 -3.56 -14.39 -4.32
CA ARG A 364 -2.15 -14.24 -4.72
C ARG A 364 -1.32 -13.52 -3.66
N SER A 365 -1.87 -12.51 -2.97
CA SER A 365 -1.17 -11.87 -1.85
C SER A 365 -1.00 -12.83 -0.67
N PHE A 366 -1.98 -13.69 -0.41
CA PHE A 366 -1.84 -14.78 0.56
C PHE A 366 -0.76 -15.78 0.14
N GLY A 367 -0.67 -16.12 -1.14
CA GLY A 367 0.42 -16.92 -1.69
C GLY A 367 1.80 -16.28 -1.46
N ALA A 368 1.90 -14.95 -1.57
CA ALA A 368 3.12 -14.23 -1.23
C ALA A 368 3.48 -14.35 0.26
N LEU A 369 2.50 -14.24 1.15
CA LEU A 369 2.71 -14.46 2.58
C LEU A 369 3.18 -15.89 2.86
N LEU A 370 2.61 -16.91 2.20
CA LEU A 370 3.07 -18.30 2.32
C LEU A 370 4.53 -18.47 1.92
N ASP A 371 4.94 -17.83 0.83
CA ASP A 371 6.32 -17.85 0.35
C ASP A 371 7.29 -17.18 1.34
N ASP A 372 6.86 -16.06 1.95
CA ASP A 372 7.62 -15.38 3.00
C ASP A 372 7.81 -16.30 4.24
N LEU A 373 6.75 -17.00 4.66
CA LEU A 373 6.82 -17.96 5.77
C LEU A 373 7.72 -19.16 5.45
N LEU A 374 7.66 -19.68 4.22
CA LEU A 374 8.52 -20.77 3.74
C LEU A 374 10.01 -20.39 3.85
N SER A 375 10.35 -19.13 3.57
CA SER A 375 11.72 -18.61 3.73
C SER A 375 12.20 -18.58 5.17
N ARG A 376 11.31 -18.79 6.17
CA ARG A 376 11.56 -18.69 7.62
C ARG A 376 11.29 -19.99 8.39
N GLY A 377 11.31 -21.12 7.71
CA GLY A 377 11.22 -22.44 8.33
C GLY A 377 9.82 -23.03 8.39
N ALA A 378 8.84 -22.45 7.71
CA ALA A 378 7.52 -23.06 7.57
C ALA A 378 7.62 -24.43 6.86
N PRO A 379 6.67 -25.36 7.16
CA PRO A 379 6.77 -26.71 6.61
C PRO A 379 6.64 -26.73 5.09
N PRO A 380 7.43 -27.57 4.37
CA PRO A 380 7.40 -27.66 2.90
C PRO A 380 6.02 -27.93 2.29
N ALA A 381 5.10 -28.54 3.04
CA ALA A 381 3.72 -28.76 2.62
C ALA A 381 2.98 -27.45 2.26
N LEU A 382 3.38 -26.29 2.81
CA LEU A 382 2.83 -24.99 2.43
C LEU A 382 3.28 -24.54 1.03
N ALA A 383 4.30 -25.15 0.42
CA ALA A 383 4.72 -24.83 -0.94
C ALA A 383 3.64 -25.22 -1.97
N GLU A 384 2.96 -26.36 -1.79
CA GLU A 384 1.85 -26.76 -2.66
C GLU A 384 0.68 -25.77 -2.55
N MET A 385 0.37 -25.31 -1.34
CA MET A 385 -0.67 -24.29 -1.13
C MET A 385 -0.29 -22.95 -1.78
N ARG A 386 0.96 -22.49 -1.62
CA ARG A 386 1.49 -21.30 -2.29
C ARG A 386 1.37 -21.40 -3.81
N ASP A 387 1.79 -22.51 -4.39
CA ASP A 387 1.76 -22.71 -5.84
C ASP A 387 0.32 -22.75 -6.38
N ALA A 388 -0.61 -23.34 -5.60
CA ALA A 388 -2.03 -23.29 -5.91
C ALA A 388 -2.56 -21.86 -5.89
N CYS A 389 -2.14 -21.00 -4.93
CA CYS A 389 -2.53 -19.58 -4.86
C CYS A 389 -2.06 -18.78 -6.08
N TRP A 390 -0.95 -19.18 -6.71
CA TRP A 390 -0.39 -18.52 -7.88
C TRP A 390 -0.77 -19.16 -9.21
N SER A 391 -1.58 -20.22 -9.18
CA SER A 391 -2.07 -20.87 -10.38
C SER A 391 -3.07 -20.00 -11.16
N SER A 392 -3.35 -20.39 -12.39
CA SER A 392 -4.39 -19.73 -13.21
C SER A 392 -5.81 -19.89 -12.67
N ASN A 393 -6.04 -20.88 -11.81
CA ASN A 393 -7.31 -21.14 -11.14
C ASN A 393 -7.06 -21.34 -9.63
N PRO A 394 -6.80 -20.25 -8.89
CA PRO A 394 -6.45 -20.36 -7.47
C PRO A 394 -7.65 -20.79 -6.63
N PRO A 395 -7.41 -21.45 -5.46
CA PRO A 395 -8.46 -21.81 -4.54
C PRO A 395 -9.18 -20.58 -3.95
N SER A 396 -10.41 -20.73 -3.48
CA SER A 396 -11.06 -19.67 -2.71
C SER A 396 -10.60 -19.68 -1.24
N PHE A 397 -10.79 -18.55 -0.54
CA PHE A 397 -10.54 -18.51 0.91
C PHE A 397 -11.48 -19.45 1.69
N ALA A 398 -12.65 -19.77 1.15
CA ALA A 398 -13.52 -20.78 1.75
C ALA A 398 -12.86 -22.17 1.79
N SER A 399 -12.12 -22.54 0.72
CA SER A 399 -11.37 -23.80 0.69
C SER A 399 -10.07 -23.75 1.47
N LEU A 400 -9.33 -22.62 1.43
CA LEU A 400 -8.07 -22.43 2.17
C LEU A 400 -8.27 -22.49 3.68
N ALA A 401 -9.37 -21.89 4.19
CA ALA A 401 -9.67 -21.88 5.62
C ALA A 401 -10.35 -23.17 6.11
N GLY A 402 -10.90 -24.00 5.23
CA GLY A 402 -11.59 -25.26 5.54
C GLY A 402 -10.74 -26.51 5.42
N GLY A 403 -9.54 -26.42 4.87
CA GLY A 403 -8.59 -27.54 4.79
C GLY A 403 -8.00 -27.84 6.18
N SER A 404 -8.49 -28.90 6.80
CA SER A 404 -8.03 -29.49 8.07
C SER A 404 -6.70 -30.20 7.91
#